data_d829b6076458b16750470be5b3bf7846
#
_entry.id   d829b6076458b16750470be5b3bf7846
#
_cell.length_a   1.000
_cell.length_b   1.000
_cell.length_c   1.000
_cell.angle_alpha   90.00
_cell.angle_beta   90.00
_cell.angle_gamma   90.00
#
_symmetry.space_group_name_H-M   'P 1'
#
loop_
_entity.id
_entity.type
_entity.pdbx_description
1 polymer ?
#
loop_
_entity_poly.entity_id
_entity_poly.type
_entity_poly.pdbx_seq_one_letter_code
_entity_poly.pdbx_strand_id
1 'polypeptide(L)'
;MINIENEYKELLSEILDRGVDKSDRTGTGTKSVFGRTIRHDMSLGFPILTGKKISFNAAKTELLWILNGRTDLKYLEDNGVKYWRPDYKRSGRTDETLGPVYGKQWRDFNGVDQLKNLVYSIITNPDSRRLMVSAWAPHEMNDMVLPPCHYAFQVYINNGVMDLMWQQRSADVFLGLPYDITMYGLLLELLAKGAGLKAGQLIGQLGDCHLYNNHLEQAREYRRRSKRKLPELDFKYGIFMDVHEHLSLPELSDIKLNNYNPYPAIKAELSVGK
;
A
#
# COMPACT_ATOMS: atom_id res chain seq x y z
N MET A 1 -5.65 20.34 -9.22
CA MET A 1 -4.73 19.31 -8.69
C MET A 1 -5.55 18.32 -7.88
N ILE A 2 -5.35 17.02 -8.10
CA ILE A 2 -6.13 15.93 -7.49
C ILE A 2 -5.50 15.56 -6.15
N ASN A 3 -6.29 15.59 -5.07
CA ASN A 3 -5.82 15.39 -3.71
C ASN A 3 -6.44 14.11 -3.11
N ILE A 4 -5.62 13.25 -2.55
CA ILE A 4 -6.04 11.95 -2.01
C ILE A 4 -7.12 12.04 -0.93
N GLU A 5 -7.14 13.10 -0.12
CA GLU A 5 -8.18 13.31 0.90
C GLU A 5 -9.57 13.48 0.29
N ASN A 6 -9.65 14.18 -0.86
CA ASN A 6 -10.91 14.35 -1.57
C ASN A 6 -11.35 13.03 -2.21
N GLU A 7 -10.44 12.38 -2.94
CA GLU A 7 -10.68 11.06 -3.57
C GLU A 7 -11.17 10.02 -2.56
N TYR A 8 -10.51 9.95 -1.40
CA TYR A 8 -10.89 9.02 -0.33
C TYR A 8 -12.27 9.35 0.26
N LYS A 9 -12.60 10.62 0.48
CA LYS A 9 -13.93 11.04 0.96
C LYS A 9 -15.04 10.79 -0.05
N GLU A 10 -14.76 10.98 -1.33
CA GLU A 10 -15.69 10.65 -2.40
C GLU A 10 -15.96 9.15 -2.45
N LEU A 11 -14.92 8.31 -2.33
CA LEU A 11 -15.05 6.86 -2.26
C LEU A 11 -15.88 6.42 -1.03
N LEU A 12 -15.60 6.99 0.16
CA LEU A 12 -16.42 6.72 1.35
C LEU A 12 -17.88 7.10 1.14
N SER A 13 -18.14 8.27 0.52
CA SER A 13 -19.50 8.73 0.24
C SER A 13 -20.21 7.80 -0.74
N GLU A 14 -19.54 7.40 -1.80
CA GLU A 14 -20.12 6.48 -2.80
C GLU A 14 -20.49 5.14 -2.17
N ILE A 15 -19.63 4.54 -1.33
CA ILE A 15 -19.93 3.28 -0.66
C ILE A 15 -21.09 3.45 0.33
N LEU A 16 -21.08 4.51 1.14
CA LEU A 16 -22.14 4.76 2.14
C LEU A 16 -23.49 5.02 1.51
N ASP A 17 -23.52 5.75 0.38
CA ASP A 17 -24.76 6.26 -0.23
C ASP A 17 -25.30 5.30 -1.34
N ARG A 18 -24.41 4.53 -2.01
CA ARG A 18 -24.75 3.70 -3.18
C ARG A 18 -24.22 2.27 -3.12
N GLY A 19 -23.41 1.93 -2.10
CA GLY A 19 -22.82 0.61 -1.99
C GLY A 19 -23.86 -0.49 -1.82
N VAL A 20 -23.60 -1.66 -2.39
CA VAL A 20 -24.43 -2.86 -2.30
C VAL A 20 -24.03 -3.67 -1.07
N ASP A 21 -25.01 -4.14 -0.31
CA ASP A 21 -24.79 -5.02 0.83
C ASP A 21 -24.39 -6.43 0.35
N LYS A 22 -23.31 -6.97 0.90
CA LYS A 22 -22.79 -8.29 0.57
C LYS A 22 -22.39 -9.05 1.83
N SER A 23 -22.57 -10.37 1.80
CA SER A 23 -21.91 -11.27 2.75
C SER A 23 -20.42 -11.33 2.43
N ASP A 24 -19.60 -11.64 3.44
CA ASP A 24 -18.17 -11.82 3.31
C ASP A 24 -17.66 -13.00 4.12
N ARG A 25 -16.41 -13.37 3.90
CA ARG A 25 -15.72 -14.48 4.58
C ARG A 25 -15.70 -14.35 6.12
N THR A 26 -15.72 -13.12 6.62
CA THR A 26 -15.62 -12.88 8.08
C THR A 26 -16.98 -13.01 8.79
N GLY A 27 -18.08 -13.01 8.05
CA GLY A 27 -19.44 -13.01 8.59
C GLY A 27 -19.87 -11.65 9.14
N THR A 28 -19.06 -10.58 9.01
CA THR A 28 -19.41 -9.23 9.43
C THR A 28 -20.41 -8.57 8.48
N GLY A 29 -20.34 -8.94 7.19
CA GLY A 29 -21.03 -8.26 6.11
C GLY A 29 -20.33 -6.97 5.68
N THR A 30 -20.51 -6.58 4.45
CA THR A 30 -19.92 -5.39 3.85
C THR A 30 -20.92 -4.61 3.02
N LYS A 31 -20.65 -3.32 2.85
CA LYS A 31 -21.24 -2.47 1.84
C LYS A 31 -20.14 -2.12 0.83
N SER A 32 -20.35 -2.37 -0.47
CA SER A 32 -19.28 -2.24 -1.47
C SER A 32 -19.71 -1.60 -2.78
N VAL A 33 -18.73 -1.01 -3.49
CA VAL A 33 -18.77 -0.61 -4.89
C VAL A 33 -17.62 -1.29 -5.65
N PHE A 34 -17.76 -1.42 -6.97
CA PHE A 34 -16.76 -2.13 -7.77
C PHE A 34 -16.17 -1.25 -8.86
N GLY A 35 -14.83 -1.30 -9.01
CA GLY A 35 -14.11 -0.65 -10.10
C GLY A 35 -13.92 0.85 -9.90
N ARG A 36 -13.14 1.26 -8.88
CA ARG A 36 -12.85 2.67 -8.59
C ARG A 36 -11.39 3.01 -8.84
N THR A 37 -11.14 4.19 -9.43
CA THR A 37 -9.80 4.78 -9.52
C THR A 37 -9.70 5.95 -8.57
N ILE A 38 -8.64 6.00 -7.77
CA ILE A 38 -8.27 7.14 -6.92
C ILE A 38 -6.91 7.68 -7.37
N ARG A 39 -6.69 9.00 -7.23
CA ARG A 39 -5.46 9.66 -7.68
C ARG A 39 -4.95 10.66 -6.64
N HIS A 40 -3.64 10.91 -6.70
CA HIS A 40 -2.99 11.95 -5.93
C HIS A 40 -1.86 12.59 -6.73
N ASP A 41 -1.81 13.91 -6.73
CA ASP A 41 -0.67 14.69 -7.25
C ASP A 41 0.36 14.85 -6.11
N MET A 42 1.53 14.20 -6.26
CA MET A 42 2.58 14.17 -5.23
C MET A 42 3.15 15.56 -4.93
N SER A 43 2.97 16.54 -5.80
CA SER A 43 3.38 17.93 -5.56
C SER A 43 2.58 18.62 -4.43
N LEU A 44 1.44 18.04 -4.04
CA LEU A 44 0.60 18.55 -2.94
C LEU A 44 1.08 18.14 -1.54
N GLY A 45 2.08 17.29 -1.45
CA GLY A 45 2.60 16.69 -0.23
C GLY A 45 2.43 15.17 -0.20
N PHE A 46 2.98 14.52 0.82
CA PHE A 46 2.99 13.07 0.93
C PHE A 46 1.58 12.51 1.20
N PRO A 47 1.13 11.44 0.46
CA PRO A 47 -0.25 10.95 0.48
C PRO A 47 -0.55 10.07 1.70
N ILE A 48 -0.52 10.65 2.88
CA ILE A 48 -1.03 10.06 4.12
C ILE A 48 -2.27 10.81 4.58
N LEU A 49 -3.36 10.10 4.84
CA LEU A 49 -4.63 10.72 5.22
C LEU A 49 -4.51 11.50 6.54
N THR A 50 -5.16 12.66 6.59
CA THR A 50 -5.15 13.56 7.76
C THR A 50 -6.46 13.55 8.54
N GLY A 51 -7.54 13.04 7.96
CA GLY A 51 -8.85 12.94 8.61
C GLY A 51 -8.90 11.96 9.79
N LYS A 52 -7.94 11.04 9.88
CA LYS A 52 -7.64 10.22 11.07
C LYS A 52 -6.15 9.92 11.12
N LYS A 53 -5.61 9.67 12.32
CA LYS A 53 -4.20 9.28 12.47
C LYS A 53 -3.95 7.91 11.84
N ILE A 54 -3.05 7.85 10.86
CA ILE A 54 -2.49 6.64 10.27
C ILE A 54 -1.07 6.44 10.83
N SER A 55 -0.69 5.20 11.14
CA SER A 55 0.67 4.90 11.57
C SER A 55 1.61 4.87 10.37
N PHE A 56 2.31 5.97 10.12
CA PHE A 56 3.35 6.01 9.09
C PHE A 56 4.43 4.95 9.33
N ASN A 57 4.81 4.74 10.59
CA ASN A 57 5.80 3.71 10.93
C ASN A 57 5.34 2.31 10.52
N ALA A 58 4.05 1.98 10.69
CA ALA A 58 3.54 0.67 10.27
C ALA A 58 3.59 0.49 8.74
N ALA A 59 3.11 1.49 7.97
CA ALA A 59 3.15 1.44 6.51
C ALA A 59 4.59 1.37 5.98
N LYS A 60 5.51 2.16 6.56
CA LYS A 60 6.93 2.16 6.24
C LYS A 60 7.59 0.80 6.53
N THR A 61 7.32 0.23 7.71
CA THR A 61 7.86 -1.07 8.13
C THR A 61 7.40 -2.18 7.18
N GLU A 62 6.12 -2.20 6.84
CA GLU A 62 5.58 -3.21 5.92
C GLU A 62 6.15 -3.08 4.51
N LEU A 63 6.29 -1.86 3.98
CA LEU A 63 6.96 -1.65 2.70
C LEU A 63 8.40 -2.18 2.71
N LEU A 64 9.20 -1.82 3.72
CA LEU A 64 10.59 -2.29 3.80
C LEU A 64 10.68 -3.80 4.01
N TRP A 65 9.75 -4.41 4.73
CA TRP A 65 9.62 -5.85 4.85
C TRP A 65 9.38 -6.50 3.47
N ILE A 66 8.48 -5.96 2.65
CA ILE A 66 8.22 -6.41 1.27
C ILE A 66 9.46 -6.22 0.39
N LEU A 67 10.07 -5.04 0.39
CA LEU A 67 11.24 -4.71 -0.43
C LEU A 67 12.44 -5.62 -0.13
N ASN A 68 12.57 -6.08 1.11
CA ASN A 68 13.62 -7.04 1.52
C ASN A 68 13.26 -8.50 1.26
N GLY A 69 12.16 -8.80 0.58
CA GLY A 69 11.74 -10.17 0.26
C GLY A 69 11.29 -10.98 1.47
N ARG A 70 11.00 -10.32 2.59
CA ARG A 70 10.65 -10.99 3.85
C ARG A 70 9.21 -11.47 3.86
N THR A 71 8.96 -12.54 4.63
CA THR A 71 7.64 -13.12 4.85
C THR A 71 7.39 -13.46 6.32
N ASP A 72 8.40 -13.26 7.18
CA ASP A 72 8.35 -13.57 8.61
C ASP A 72 7.58 -12.50 9.41
N LEU A 73 6.86 -12.96 10.43
CA LEU A 73 6.13 -12.08 11.35
C LEU A 73 7.04 -11.35 12.33
N LYS A 74 8.19 -11.96 12.66
CA LYS A 74 9.08 -11.43 13.69
C LYS A 74 9.52 -10.00 13.37
N TYR A 75 9.97 -9.73 12.14
CA TYR A 75 10.38 -8.39 11.74
C TYR A 75 9.26 -7.37 11.89
N LEU A 76 8.05 -7.72 11.47
CA LEU A 76 6.88 -6.85 11.57
C LEU A 76 6.56 -6.51 13.04
N GLU A 77 6.54 -7.52 13.91
CA GLU A 77 6.18 -7.37 15.31
C GLU A 77 7.25 -6.66 16.14
N ASP A 78 8.53 -6.92 15.89
CA ASP A 78 9.65 -6.20 16.51
C ASP A 78 9.60 -4.69 16.20
N ASN A 79 9.02 -4.31 15.05
CA ASN A 79 8.81 -2.93 14.63
C ASN A 79 7.38 -2.41 14.87
N GLY A 80 6.58 -3.11 15.71
CA GLY A 80 5.27 -2.66 16.17
C GLY A 80 4.09 -2.93 15.23
N VAL A 81 4.28 -3.71 14.16
CA VAL A 81 3.24 -4.09 13.20
C VAL A 81 2.64 -5.45 13.59
N LYS A 82 1.41 -5.47 14.09
CA LYS A 82 0.77 -6.66 14.68
C LYS A 82 -0.51 -7.10 13.96
N TYR A 83 -0.99 -6.38 12.96
CA TYR A 83 -2.28 -6.64 12.33
C TYR A 83 -2.30 -7.90 11.43
N TRP A 84 -1.14 -8.49 11.11
CA TRP A 84 -1.05 -9.77 10.42
C TRP A 84 -1.23 -10.98 11.34
N ARG A 85 -0.97 -10.84 12.65
CA ARG A 85 -1.04 -11.95 13.62
C ARG A 85 -2.42 -12.63 13.70
N PRO A 86 -3.57 -11.92 13.65
CA PRO A 86 -4.88 -12.57 13.63
C PRO A 86 -5.09 -13.50 12.43
N ASP A 87 -4.72 -13.05 11.22
CA ASP A 87 -4.82 -13.86 10.00
C ASP A 87 -3.87 -15.06 10.03
N TYR A 88 -2.66 -14.87 10.52
CA TYR A 88 -1.70 -15.95 10.75
C TYR A 88 -2.26 -17.01 11.70
N LYS A 89 -2.80 -16.62 12.85
CA LYS A 89 -3.41 -17.57 13.81
C LYS A 89 -4.54 -18.38 13.19
N ARG A 90 -5.38 -17.72 12.39
CA ARG A 90 -6.49 -18.40 11.71
C ARG A 90 -6.02 -19.38 10.64
N SER A 91 -4.88 -19.16 9.99
CA SER A 91 -4.35 -20.04 8.95
C SER A 91 -3.90 -21.41 9.48
N GLY A 92 -3.70 -21.54 10.81
CA GLY A 92 -3.19 -22.75 11.42
C GLY A 92 -1.69 -23.01 11.19
N ARG A 93 -0.96 -22.07 10.60
CA ARG A 93 0.50 -22.18 10.39
C ARG A 93 1.23 -22.13 11.73
N THR A 94 2.42 -22.74 11.77
CA THR A 94 3.28 -22.80 12.96
C THR A 94 4.71 -22.34 12.70
N ASP A 95 5.00 -21.89 11.47
CA ASP A 95 6.35 -21.56 10.99
C ASP A 95 6.71 -20.06 11.13
N GLU A 96 5.85 -19.27 11.79
CA GLU A 96 6.01 -17.81 12.01
C GLU A 96 6.23 -17.01 10.71
N THR A 97 5.70 -17.52 9.56
CA THR A 97 5.72 -16.81 8.27
C THR A 97 4.31 -16.67 7.70
N LEU A 98 4.12 -15.68 6.82
CA LEU A 98 2.87 -15.49 6.09
C LEU A 98 2.80 -16.34 4.79
N GLY A 99 3.81 -17.19 4.57
CA GLY A 99 3.97 -17.93 3.33
C GLY A 99 4.53 -17.04 2.20
N PRO A 100 4.44 -17.48 0.93
CA PRO A 100 5.07 -16.79 -0.20
C PRO A 100 4.32 -15.52 -0.65
N VAL A 101 4.00 -14.62 0.32
CA VAL A 101 3.28 -13.36 0.08
C VAL A 101 4.22 -12.27 -0.47
N TYR A 102 3.68 -11.18 -0.90
CA TYR A 102 4.28 -9.92 -1.39
C TYR A 102 5.81 -9.90 -1.56
N GLY A 103 6.58 -9.93 -0.47
CA GLY A 103 8.04 -9.83 -0.48
C GLY A 103 8.70 -10.97 -1.25
N LYS A 104 8.26 -12.21 -1.04
CA LYS A 104 8.72 -13.37 -1.81
C LYS A 104 8.46 -13.16 -3.31
N GLN A 105 7.27 -12.69 -3.68
CA GLN A 105 6.93 -12.52 -5.09
C GLN A 105 7.70 -11.35 -5.74
N TRP A 106 7.91 -10.25 -5.03
CA TRP A 106 8.65 -9.10 -5.58
C TRP A 106 10.14 -9.41 -5.78
N ARG A 107 10.74 -10.21 -4.90
CA ARG A 107 12.18 -10.46 -4.88
C ARG A 107 12.61 -11.83 -5.43
N ASP A 108 11.69 -12.77 -5.52
CA ASP A 108 11.95 -14.11 -6.04
C ASP A 108 10.67 -14.76 -6.58
N PHE A 109 10.12 -14.21 -7.65
CA PHE A 109 8.99 -14.82 -8.36
C PHE A 109 9.53 -15.96 -9.23
N ASN A 110 9.49 -17.19 -8.72
CA ASN A 110 10.01 -18.36 -9.44
C ASN A 110 11.45 -18.14 -9.98
N GLY A 111 12.34 -17.63 -9.14
CA GLY A 111 13.74 -17.35 -9.49
C GLY A 111 13.98 -15.94 -10.10
N VAL A 112 12.93 -15.13 -10.27
CA VAL A 112 13.05 -13.79 -10.85
C VAL A 112 12.91 -12.71 -9.78
N ASP A 113 13.95 -11.92 -9.56
CA ASP A 113 13.87 -10.69 -8.75
C ASP A 113 13.24 -9.56 -9.58
N GLN A 114 11.91 -9.44 -9.48
CA GLN A 114 11.13 -8.46 -10.24
C GLN A 114 11.50 -7.02 -9.87
N LEU A 115 11.76 -6.76 -8.58
CA LEU A 115 12.10 -5.40 -8.11
C LEU A 115 13.47 -4.97 -8.65
N LYS A 116 14.48 -5.85 -8.61
CA LYS A 116 15.78 -5.59 -9.21
C LYS A 116 15.66 -5.29 -10.70
N ASN A 117 14.91 -6.13 -11.42
CA ASN A 117 14.68 -5.95 -12.86
C ASN A 117 13.93 -4.65 -13.18
N LEU A 118 12.97 -4.26 -12.35
CA LEU A 118 12.26 -2.99 -12.48
C LEU A 118 13.24 -1.81 -12.34
N VAL A 119 14.03 -1.75 -11.26
CA VAL A 119 14.98 -0.66 -11.01
C VAL A 119 16.02 -0.57 -12.12
N TYR A 120 16.55 -1.71 -12.58
CA TYR A 120 17.44 -1.76 -13.75
C TYR A 120 16.77 -1.18 -15.00
N SER A 121 15.53 -1.57 -15.28
CA SER A 121 14.79 -1.12 -16.45
C SER A 121 14.40 0.36 -16.41
N ILE A 122 14.12 0.91 -15.23
CA ILE A 122 13.88 2.34 -15.02
C ILE A 122 15.08 3.17 -15.53
N ILE A 123 16.31 2.68 -15.31
CA ILE A 123 17.52 3.37 -15.67
C ILE A 123 17.87 3.15 -17.15
N THR A 124 17.77 1.91 -17.62
CA THR A 124 18.28 1.51 -18.96
C THR A 124 17.24 1.62 -20.08
N ASN A 125 15.95 1.56 -19.76
CA ASN A 125 14.85 1.63 -20.72
C ASN A 125 13.60 2.29 -20.10
N PRO A 126 13.65 3.58 -19.74
CA PRO A 126 12.57 4.29 -19.06
C PRO A 126 11.25 4.36 -19.86
N ASP A 127 11.30 4.25 -21.19
CA ASP A 127 10.11 4.26 -22.05
C ASP A 127 9.41 2.89 -22.14
N SER A 128 9.91 1.88 -21.42
CA SER A 128 9.33 0.54 -21.43
C SER A 128 7.92 0.53 -20.84
N ARG A 129 6.99 -0.14 -21.53
CA ARG A 129 5.64 -0.42 -21.02
C ARG A 129 5.57 -1.65 -20.11
N ARG A 130 6.74 -2.21 -19.73
CA ARG A 130 6.88 -3.40 -18.88
C ARG A 130 7.50 -3.07 -17.50
N LEU A 131 7.48 -1.79 -17.11
CA LEU A 131 7.97 -1.33 -15.82
C LEU A 131 6.93 -1.68 -14.73
N MET A 132 6.81 -2.97 -14.40
CA MET A 132 5.80 -3.48 -13.47
C MET A 132 6.33 -4.63 -12.62
N VAL A 133 5.68 -4.83 -11.46
CA VAL A 133 5.90 -5.93 -10.52
C VAL A 133 4.54 -6.56 -10.17
N SER A 134 4.48 -7.89 -10.12
CA SER A 134 3.29 -8.65 -9.76
C SER A 134 3.54 -9.50 -8.53
N ALA A 135 2.57 -9.52 -7.60
CA ALA A 135 2.53 -10.46 -6.48
C ALA A 135 1.51 -11.58 -6.69
N TRP A 136 0.80 -11.58 -7.82
CA TRP A 136 -0.22 -12.59 -8.12
C TRP A 136 0.41 -13.86 -8.67
N ALA A 137 0.61 -14.86 -7.81
CA ALA A 137 1.22 -16.16 -8.12
C ALA A 137 0.19 -17.29 -7.91
N PRO A 138 -0.64 -17.65 -8.91
CA PRO A 138 -1.72 -18.62 -8.77
C PRO A 138 -1.26 -19.99 -8.25
N HIS A 139 -0.05 -20.41 -8.58
CA HIS A 139 0.52 -21.70 -8.18
C HIS A 139 0.94 -21.77 -6.71
N GLU A 140 1.10 -20.63 -6.02
CA GLU A 140 1.50 -20.56 -4.60
C GLU A 140 0.39 -20.02 -3.67
N MET A 141 -0.81 -19.72 -4.19
CA MET A 141 -1.87 -19.07 -3.39
C MET A 141 -2.33 -19.88 -2.19
N ASN A 142 -2.33 -21.22 -2.30
CA ASN A 142 -2.74 -22.09 -1.20
C ASN A 142 -1.73 -22.12 -0.04
N ASP A 143 -0.49 -21.68 -0.29
CA ASP A 143 0.57 -21.60 0.71
C ASP A 143 0.63 -20.24 1.40
N MET A 144 -0.16 -19.28 0.95
CA MET A 144 -0.25 -17.94 1.53
C MET A 144 -1.28 -17.88 2.65
N VAL A 145 -0.96 -17.15 3.74
CA VAL A 145 -1.95 -16.84 4.80
C VAL A 145 -3.15 -16.09 4.22
N LEU A 146 -2.89 -15.13 3.34
CA LEU A 146 -3.88 -14.43 2.51
C LEU A 146 -3.33 -14.19 1.11
N PRO A 147 -4.10 -14.48 0.04
CA PRO A 147 -3.77 -14.02 -1.30
C PRO A 147 -3.65 -12.49 -1.38
N PRO A 148 -2.69 -11.96 -2.16
CA PRO A 148 -2.43 -10.51 -2.22
C PRO A 148 -3.67 -9.68 -2.54
N CYS A 149 -3.99 -8.69 -1.71
CA CYS A 149 -5.06 -7.72 -1.97
C CYS A 149 -4.63 -6.72 -3.04
N HIS A 150 -3.50 -6.05 -2.85
CA HIS A 150 -2.81 -5.28 -3.88
C HIS A 150 -1.83 -6.22 -4.60
N TYR A 151 -2.12 -6.53 -5.86
CA TYR A 151 -1.50 -7.67 -6.54
C TYR A 151 -0.47 -7.28 -7.60
N ALA A 152 -0.42 -6.02 -8.02
CA ALA A 152 0.57 -5.52 -8.97
C ALA A 152 0.72 -4.00 -8.85
N PHE A 153 1.84 -3.49 -9.37
CA PHE A 153 1.99 -2.07 -9.67
C PHE A 153 2.80 -1.88 -10.95
N GLN A 154 2.63 -0.72 -11.58
CA GLN A 154 3.33 -0.28 -12.78
C GLN A 154 3.79 1.15 -12.61
N VAL A 155 4.98 1.49 -13.13
CA VAL A 155 5.45 2.88 -13.21
C VAL A 155 5.45 3.37 -14.64
N TYR A 156 5.26 4.66 -14.81
CA TYR A 156 5.33 5.37 -16.08
C TYR A 156 6.24 6.59 -15.93
N ILE A 157 7.17 6.76 -16.88
CA ILE A 157 8.16 7.84 -16.83
C ILE A 157 7.94 8.76 -18.02
N ASN A 158 7.88 10.06 -17.76
CA ASN A 158 7.74 11.07 -18.81
C ASN A 158 8.39 12.39 -18.35
N ASN A 159 9.29 12.93 -19.18
CA ASN A 159 9.94 14.24 -18.95
C ASN A 159 10.53 14.42 -17.53
N GLY A 160 11.22 13.40 -17.02
CA GLY A 160 11.85 13.45 -15.69
C GLY A 160 10.89 13.29 -14.51
N VAL A 161 9.64 12.88 -14.77
CA VAL A 161 8.61 12.62 -13.75
C VAL A 161 8.21 11.15 -13.82
N MET A 162 8.05 10.52 -12.65
CA MET A 162 7.59 9.14 -12.49
C MET A 162 6.21 9.13 -11.85
N ASP A 163 5.25 8.50 -12.52
CA ASP A 163 3.95 8.15 -11.97
C ASP A 163 3.95 6.67 -11.55
N LEU A 164 3.17 6.31 -10.54
CA LEU A 164 2.97 4.94 -10.11
C LEU A 164 1.48 4.62 -10.04
N MET A 165 1.10 3.48 -10.62
CA MET A 165 -0.25 2.94 -10.54
C MET A 165 -0.22 1.55 -9.93
N TRP A 166 -0.93 1.35 -8.79
CA TRP A 166 -1.11 0.02 -8.22
C TRP A 166 -2.50 -0.53 -8.53
N GLN A 167 -2.58 -1.87 -8.62
CA GLN A 167 -3.81 -2.62 -8.84
C GLN A 167 -4.16 -3.42 -7.58
N GLN A 168 -5.38 -3.25 -7.09
CA GLN A 168 -5.87 -3.88 -5.88
C GLN A 168 -7.24 -4.52 -6.12
N ARG A 169 -7.33 -5.86 -5.97
CA ARG A 169 -8.58 -6.61 -6.20
C ARG A 169 -9.61 -6.42 -5.11
N SER A 170 -9.16 -6.12 -3.89
CA SER A 170 -9.99 -6.04 -2.68
C SER A 170 -9.43 -4.96 -1.76
N ALA A 171 -10.24 -3.96 -1.43
CA ALA A 171 -9.86 -2.83 -0.60
C ALA A 171 -10.82 -2.69 0.59
N ASP A 172 -10.35 -3.03 1.80
CA ASP A 172 -10.97 -2.54 3.04
C ASP A 172 -10.72 -1.03 3.11
N VAL A 173 -11.74 -0.26 2.73
CA VAL A 173 -11.58 1.19 2.55
C VAL A 173 -11.33 1.90 3.87
N PHE A 174 -11.78 1.36 5.02
CA PHE A 174 -11.62 2.07 6.28
C PHE A 174 -10.29 1.77 6.99
N LEU A 175 -9.88 0.50 7.07
CA LEU A 175 -8.65 0.12 7.79
C LEU A 175 -7.46 -0.12 6.84
N GLY A 176 -7.63 -0.84 5.73
CA GLY A 176 -6.54 -1.25 4.84
C GLY A 176 -6.10 -0.15 3.88
N LEU A 177 -7.01 0.37 3.04
CA LEU A 177 -6.68 1.32 1.97
C LEU A 177 -5.85 2.55 2.40
N PRO A 178 -6.06 3.16 3.60
CA PRO A 178 -5.20 4.24 4.07
C PRO A 178 -3.72 3.87 4.21
N TYR A 179 -3.42 2.61 4.57
CA TYR A 179 -2.05 2.11 4.63
C TYR A 179 -1.51 1.82 3.23
N ASP A 180 -2.32 1.24 2.33
CA ASP A 180 -1.93 0.97 0.94
C ASP A 180 -1.56 2.27 0.21
N ILE A 181 -2.37 3.33 0.33
CA ILE A 181 -2.09 4.68 -0.20
C ILE A 181 -0.74 5.19 0.31
N THR A 182 -0.51 5.10 1.62
CA THR A 182 0.72 5.57 2.26
C THR A 182 1.93 4.76 1.79
N MET A 183 1.79 3.45 1.70
CA MET A 183 2.84 2.52 1.29
C MET A 183 3.24 2.72 -0.18
N TYR A 184 2.26 2.81 -1.10
CA TYR A 184 2.55 3.04 -2.51
C TYR A 184 3.03 4.47 -2.80
N GLY A 185 2.58 5.46 -2.02
CA GLY A 185 3.15 6.80 -2.05
C GLY A 185 4.62 6.82 -1.66
N LEU A 186 4.98 6.07 -0.60
CA LEU A 186 6.38 5.92 -0.20
C LEU A 186 7.20 5.16 -1.25
N LEU A 187 6.66 4.10 -1.84
CA LEU A 187 7.33 3.35 -2.91
C LEU A 187 7.63 4.25 -4.12
N LEU A 188 6.66 5.06 -4.55
CA LEU A 188 6.84 6.02 -5.66
C LEU A 188 7.98 7.02 -5.34
N GLU A 189 7.99 7.62 -4.16
CA GLU A 189 9.04 8.55 -3.75
C GLU A 189 10.43 7.89 -3.74
N LEU A 190 10.53 6.68 -3.19
CA LEU A 190 11.80 5.95 -3.11
C LEU A 190 12.33 5.55 -4.50
N LEU A 191 11.47 5.08 -5.41
CA LEU A 191 11.85 4.72 -6.77
C LEU A 191 12.26 5.97 -7.58
N ALA A 192 11.45 7.04 -7.52
CA ALA A 192 11.72 8.27 -8.24
C ALA A 192 13.06 8.89 -7.81
N LYS A 193 13.31 9.00 -6.48
CA LYS A 193 14.57 9.54 -5.97
C LYS A 193 15.78 8.68 -6.34
N GLY A 194 15.65 7.35 -6.27
CA GLY A 194 16.73 6.44 -6.66
C GLY A 194 17.11 6.55 -8.13
N ALA A 195 16.17 6.89 -8.99
CA ALA A 195 16.36 7.12 -10.42
C ALA A 195 16.70 8.58 -10.77
N GLY A 196 16.79 9.50 -9.81
CA GLY A 196 17.00 10.93 -10.07
C GLY A 196 15.80 11.64 -10.73
N LEU A 197 14.60 11.08 -10.55
CA LEU A 197 13.34 11.60 -11.09
C LEU A 197 12.50 12.29 -10.02
N LYS A 198 11.45 13.01 -10.44
CA LYS A 198 10.44 13.57 -9.55
C LYS A 198 9.24 12.62 -9.44
N ALA A 199 8.70 12.46 -8.24
CA ALA A 199 7.42 11.79 -8.06
C ALA A 199 6.29 12.63 -8.65
N GLY A 200 5.46 12.04 -9.49
CA GLY A 200 4.35 12.68 -10.19
C GLY A 200 3.00 12.31 -9.60
N GLN A 201 2.26 11.40 -10.22
CA GLN A 201 0.96 10.95 -9.75
C GLN A 201 1.03 9.57 -9.11
N LEU A 202 0.37 9.43 -7.97
CA LEU A 202 0.02 8.14 -7.39
C LEU A 202 -1.40 7.78 -7.81
N ILE A 203 -1.61 6.55 -8.35
CA ILE A 203 -2.89 6.10 -8.90
C ILE A 203 -3.24 4.74 -8.32
N GLY A 204 -4.42 4.61 -7.73
CA GLY A 204 -4.96 3.33 -7.25
C GLY A 204 -6.10 2.84 -8.14
N GLN A 205 -5.94 1.66 -8.73
CA GLN A 205 -7.01 0.95 -9.42
C GLN A 205 -7.58 -0.13 -8.48
N LEU A 206 -8.80 0.12 -7.99
CA LEU A 206 -9.43 -0.67 -6.94
C LEU A 206 -10.59 -1.48 -7.52
N GLY A 207 -10.61 -2.78 -7.24
CA GLY A 207 -11.67 -3.68 -7.61
C GLY A 207 -12.85 -3.59 -6.64
N ASP A 208 -13.00 -4.55 -5.72
CA ASP A 208 -14.03 -4.52 -4.66
C ASP A 208 -13.60 -3.54 -3.56
N CYS A 209 -14.23 -2.36 -3.54
CA CYS A 209 -14.03 -1.34 -2.51
C CYS A 209 -15.13 -1.47 -1.48
N HIS A 210 -14.81 -1.88 -0.26
CA HIS A 210 -15.81 -2.18 0.74
C HIS A 210 -15.55 -1.54 2.10
N LEU A 211 -16.66 -1.29 2.81
CA LEU A 211 -16.70 -0.97 4.23
C LEU A 211 -17.35 -2.14 4.95
N TYR A 212 -16.69 -2.69 5.98
CA TYR A 212 -17.33 -3.63 6.86
C TYR A 212 -18.48 -2.96 7.62
N ASN A 213 -19.55 -3.70 7.92
CA ASN A 213 -20.76 -3.14 8.54
C ASN A 213 -20.47 -2.51 9.92
N ASN A 214 -19.49 -3.02 10.65
CA ASN A 214 -19.03 -2.44 11.92
C ASN A 214 -18.16 -1.17 11.75
N HIS A 215 -17.88 -0.72 10.52
CA HIS A 215 -17.11 0.50 10.22
C HIS A 215 -17.95 1.64 9.63
N LEU A 216 -19.24 1.46 9.41
CA LEU A 216 -20.09 2.45 8.72
C LEU A 216 -20.18 3.78 9.49
N GLU A 217 -20.31 3.75 10.83
CA GLU A 217 -20.34 4.97 11.64
C GLU A 217 -18.99 5.68 11.67
N GLN A 218 -17.90 4.93 11.75
CA GLN A 218 -16.53 5.45 11.67
C GLN A 218 -16.26 6.14 10.32
N ALA A 219 -16.77 5.57 9.22
CA ALA A 219 -16.67 6.17 7.90
C ALA A 219 -17.49 7.47 7.79
N ARG A 220 -18.70 7.52 8.39
CA ARG A 220 -19.48 8.74 8.49
C ARG A 220 -18.80 9.82 9.32
N GLU A 221 -18.16 9.45 10.43
CA GLU A 221 -17.35 10.37 11.24
C GLU A 221 -16.18 10.94 10.43
N TYR A 222 -15.42 10.07 9.73
CA TYR A 222 -14.31 10.53 8.88
C TYR A 222 -14.78 11.51 7.82
N ARG A 223 -15.88 11.23 7.14
CA ARG A 223 -16.45 12.08 6.08
C ARG A 223 -16.74 13.51 6.54
N ARG A 224 -17.13 13.70 7.82
CA ARG A 224 -17.44 15.03 8.41
C ARG A 224 -16.19 15.84 8.77
N ARG A 225 -15.02 15.18 8.94
CA ARG A 225 -13.78 15.87 9.34
C ARG A 225 -13.20 16.68 8.18
N SER A 226 -12.69 17.86 8.45
CA SER A 226 -11.99 18.67 7.44
C SER A 226 -10.65 18.04 7.07
N LYS A 227 -10.16 18.29 5.85
CA LYS A 227 -8.78 17.94 5.48
C LYS A 227 -7.80 18.91 6.13
N ARG A 228 -6.58 18.45 6.44
CA ARG A 228 -5.47 19.27 6.89
C ARG A 228 -4.36 19.29 5.83
N LYS A 229 -3.36 20.15 6.01
CA LYS A 229 -2.18 20.15 5.14
C LYS A 229 -1.52 18.79 5.18
N LEU A 230 -1.15 18.27 4.01
CA LEU A 230 -0.39 17.04 3.90
C LEU A 230 1.03 17.24 4.41
N PRO A 231 1.64 16.22 5.01
CA PRO A 231 3.00 16.27 5.50
C PRO A 231 4.04 16.20 4.37
N GLU A 232 5.29 16.36 4.77
CA GLU A 232 6.45 16.28 3.90
C GLU A 232 7.27 15.04 4.26
N LEU A 233 7.67 14.27 3.25
CA LEU A 233 8.54 13.13 3.43
C LEU A 233 10.01 13.60 3.39
N ASP A 234 10.81 13.13 4.36
CA ASP A 234 12.24 13.38 4.43
C ASP A 234 12.99 12.04 4.43
N PHE A 235 13.88 11.86 3.45
CA PHE A 235 14.70 10.65 3.32
C PHE A 235 15.95 10.93 2.50
N LYS A 236 17.06 10.26 2.87
CA LYS A 236 18.36 10.53 2.29
C LYS A 236 18.53 9.81 0.94
N TYR A 237 18.16 8.54 0.90
CA TYR A 237 18.38 7.68 -0.26
C TYR A 237 17.06 7.07 -0.76
N GLY A 238 16.97 6.88 -2.10
CA GLY A 238 15.91 6.10 -2.73
C GLY A 238 16.30 4.63 -2.92
N ILE A 239 15.54 3.93 -3.74
CA ILE A 239 15.85 2.57 -4.21
C ILE A 239 16.67 2.70 -5.48
N PHE A 240 17.88 2.17 -5.52
CA PHE A 240 18.78 2.29 -6.68
C PHE A 240 19.66 1.04 -6.86
N MET A 241 20.29 0.93 -8.02
CA MET A 241 21.33 -0.05 -8.26
C MET A 241 22.70 0.55 -7.94
N ASP A 242 23.51 -0.15 -7.16
CA ASP A 242 24.89 0.26 -6.91
C ASP A 242 25.82 -0.09 -8.10
N VAL A 243 27.08 0.30 -8.00
CA VAL A 243 28.09 0.07 -9.05
C VAL A 243 28.43 -1.41 -9.30
N HIS A 244 27.99 -2.29 -8.40
CA HIS A 244 28.14 -3.74 -8.51
C HIS A 244 26.82 -4.42 -8.90
N GLU A 245 25.85 -3.67 -9.38
CA GLU A 245 24.53 -4.14 -9.75
C GLU A 245 23.75 -4.80 -8.58
N HIS A 246 24.01 -4.40 -7.34
CA HIS A 246 23.19 -4.78 -6.20
C HIS A 246 22.07 -3.76 -5.98
N LEU A 247 20.87 -4.26 -5.64
CA LEU A 247 19.75 -3.40 -5.27
C LEU A 247 20.00 -2.82 -3.86
N SER A 248 20.13 -1.51 -3.80
CA SER A 248 20.27 -0.76 -2.54
C SER A 248 18.92 -0.28 -2.06
N LEU A 249 18.59 -0.55 -0.80
CA LEU A 249 17.33 -0.21 -0.15
C LEU A 249 17.60 0.70 1.06
N PRO A 250 16.71 1.67 1.36
CA PRO A 250 16.84 2.46 2.59
C PRO A 250 16.51 1.63 3.83
N GLU A 251 17.01 2.08 4.98
CA GLU A 251 16.63 1.54 6.29
C GLU A 251 15.45 2.31 6.91
N LEU A 252 14.83 1.74 7.95
CA LEU A 252 13.73 2.39 8.68
C LEU A 252 14.11 3.75 9.25
N SER A 253 15.34 3.90 9.71
CA SER A 253 15.91 5.14 10.28
C SER A 253 16.07 6.27 9.27
N ASP A 254 16.24 5.92 7.97
CA ASP A 254 16.51 6.87 6.90
C ASP A 254 15.26 7.64 6.46
N ILE A 255 14.07 7.18 6.84
CA ILE A 255 12.80 7.70 6.34
C ILE A 255 12.00 8.34 7.47
N LYS A 256 11.71 9.63 7.35
CA LYS A 256 10.96 10.42 8.33
C LYS A 256 9.79 11.13 7.68
N LEU A 257 8.75 11.37 8.46
CA LEU A 257 7.60 12.15 8.05
C LEU A 257 7.54 13.42 8.90
N ASN A 258 7.65 14.58 8.26
CA ASN A 258 7.66 15.88 8.90
C ASN A 258 6.29 16.55 8.78
N ASN A 259 5.89 17.29 9.82
CA ASN A 259 4.66 18.10 9.82
C ASN A 259 3.35 17.29 9.69
N TYR A 260 3.35 16.02 10.08
CA TYR A 260 2.11 15.21 10.09
C TYR A 260 1.24 15.58 11.30
N ASN A 261 0.17 16.32 11.05
CA ASN A 261 -0.79 16.77 12.06
C ASN A 261 -2.22 16.27 11.74
N PRO A 262 -2.51 14.98 11.89
CA PRO A 262 -3.84 14.44 11.60
C PRO A 262 -4.84 14.72 12.73
N TYR A 263 -6.14 14.49 12.43
CA TYR A 263 -7.12 14.30 13.49
C TYR A 263 -6.82 13.03 14.30
N PRO A 264 -7.32 12.94 15.55
CA PRO A 264 -7.18 11.71 16.34
C PRO A 264 -7.66 10.46 15.59
N ALA A 265 -7.08 9.31 15.94
CA ALA A 265 -7.50 8.03 15.38
C ALA A 265 -9.01 7.79 15.62
N ILE A 266 -9.67 7.17 14.66
CA ILE A 266 -11.01 6.63 14.81
C ILE A 266 -10.83 5.12 15.03
N LYS A 267 -11.20 4.64 16.23
CA LYS A 267 -11.07 3.22 16.55
C LYS A 267 -12.07 2.38 15.76
N ALA A 268 -11.60 1.28 15.21
CA ALA A 268 -12.41 0.28 14.52
C ALA A 268 -11.80 -1.10 14.75
N GLU A 269 -12.64 -2.12 14.86
CA GLU A 269 -12.22 -3.49 15.07
C GLU A 269 -11.88 -4.17 13.74
N LEU A 270 -10.79 -4.91 13.70
CA LEU A 270 -10.38 -5.66 12.53
C LEU A 270 -11.33 -6.84 12.27
N SER A 271 -11.86 -6.96 11.06
CA SER A 271 -12.72 -8.07 10.66
C SER A 271 -11.90 -9.20 10.06
N VAL A 272 -11.55 -10.19 10.88
CA VAL A 272 -10.70 -11.34 10.48
C VAL A 272 -11.46 -12.65 10.28
N GLY A 273 -12.72 -12.71 10.63
CA GLY A 273 -13.54 -13.93 10.66
C GLY A 273 -13.33 -14.75 11.94
N LYS A 274 -14.23 -15.71 12.12
CA LYS A 274 -14.19 -16.69 13.23
C LYS A 274 -13.30 -17.88 12.86
#